data_aad8c8ef48fd0d0077d174e88a01becb
#
_entry.id   aad8c8ef48fd0d0077d174e88a01becb
#
_cell.length_a   1.000
_cell.length_b   1.000
_cell.length_c   1.000
_cell.angle_alpha   90.00
_cell.angle_beta   90.00
_cell.angle_gamma   90.00
#
_symmetry.space_group_name_H-M   'P 1'
#
loop_
_entity.id
_entity.type
_entity.pdbx_description
1 polymer ?
#
loop_
_entity_poly.entity_id
_entity_poly.type
_entity_poly.pdbx_seq_one_letter_code
_entity_poly.pdbx_strand_id
1 'polypeptide(L)'
;MKVTGTLTLSNRGMVKYVYFKAGEIVFAASTDVNDRLGEILIKCCKLSREHLEHALQLSKRSAGLKKLGALLVENGFVTPKDLFIGLKTQVKDIIYSLFLWTDGDYRFEEKLPSDIIQLQINIKELITEIIQRIKQQA
;
A
#
# COMPACT_ATOMS: atom_id res chain seq x y z
N MET A 1 -13.35 18.38 10.46
CA MET A 1 -14.27 17.74 9.50
C MET A 1 -13.75 16.39 9.08
N LYS A 2 -14.59 15.37 9.15
CA LYS A 2 -14.19 13.99 8.80
C LYS A 2 -14.52 13.72 7.34
N VAL A 3 -13.50 13.52 6.52
CA VAL A 3 -13.68 13.26 5.09
C VAL A 3 -13.65 11.77 4.78
N THR A 4 -14.40 11.38 3.76
CA THR A 4 -14.39 10.05 3.17
C THR A 4 -14.17 10.22 1.68
N GLY A 5 -13.17 9.57 1.12
CA GLY A 5 -12.90 9.69 -0.30
C GLY A 5 -11.49 9.27 -0.68
N THR A 6 -11.15 9.57 -1.92
CA THR A 6 -9.85 9.21 -2.51
C THR A 6 -9.08 10.48 -2.88
N LEU A 7 -7.89 10.62 -2.31
CA LEU A 7 -6.92 11.64 -2.70
C LEU A 7 -5.99 11.03 -3.74
N THR A 8 -5.98 11.59 -4.94
CA THR A 8 -5.11 11.17 -6.04
C THR A 8 -4.00 12.18 -6.21
N LEU A 9 -2.76 11.74 -6.20
CA LEU A 9 -1.58 12.58 -6.37
C LEU A 9 -0.79 12.07 -7.56
N SER A 10 -0.36 12.97 -8.44
CA SER A 10 0.39 12.59 -9.64
C SER A 10 1.61 13.46 -9.82
N ASN A 11 2.70 12.86 -10.28
CA ASN A 11 3.95 13.54 -10.57
C ASN A 11 4.74 12.71 -11.59
N ARG A 12 5.07 13.31 -12.72
CA ARG A 12 5.92 12.69 -13.75
C ARG A 12 5.47 11.28 -14.16
N GLY A 13 4.17 11.10 -14.38
CA GLY A 13 3.61 9.80 -14.77
C GLY A 13 3.38 8.82 -13.62
N MET A 14 3.86 9.14 -12.42
CA MET A 14 3.62 8.35 -11.22
C MET A 14 2.30 8.80 -10.59
N VAL A 15 1.45 7.86 -10.21
CA VAL A 15 0.17 8.16 -9.55
C VAL A 15 0.09 7.39 -8.24
N LYS A 16 -0.28 8.10 -7.17
CA LYS A 16 -0.48 7.51 -5.86
C LYS A 16 -1.86 7.90 -5.33
N TYR A 17 -2.47 6.98 -4.60
CA TYR A 17 -3.82 7.15 -4.06
C TYR A 17 -3.76 6.98 -2.54
N VAL A 18 -4.44 7.87 -1.83
CA VAL A 18 -4.64 7.73 -0.39
C VAL A 18 -6.14 7.68 -0.13
N TYR A 19 -6.59 6.65 0.55
CA TYR A 19 -8.02 6.41 0.79
C TYR A 19 -8.36 6.78 2.23
N PHE A 20 -9.37 7.64 2.37
CA PHE A 20 -9.84 8.14 3.68
C PHE A 20 -11.25 7.64 3.95
N LYS A 21 -11.50 7.27 5.18
CA LYS A 21 -12.86 6.98 5.66
C LYS A 21 -13.04 7.62 7.03
N ALA A 22 -14.05 8.50 7.13
CA ALA A 22 -14.36 9.23 8.35
C ALA A 22 -13.11 9.94 8.94
N GLY A 23 -12.31 10.53 8.07
CA GLY A 23 -11.12 11.29 8.45
C GLY A 23 -9.87 10.46 8.71
N GLU A 24 -9.97 9.14 8.60
CA GLU A 24 -8.83 8.24 8.84
C GLU A 24 -8.33 7.63 7.54
N ILE A 25 -7.01 7.42 7.47
CA ILE A 25 -6.41 6.71 6.33
C ILE A 25 -6.70 5.22 6.50
N VAL A 26 -7.33 4.61 5.50
CA VAL A 26 -7.65 3.18 5.54
C VAL A 26 -6.81 2.36 4.59
N PHE A 27 -6.28 2.97 3.53
CA PHE A 27 -5.39 2.29 2.60
C PHE A 27 -4.66 3.30 1.71
N ALA A 28 -3.67 2.83 0.96
CA ALA A 28 -2.98 3.61 -0.06
C ALA A 28 -2.56 2.68 -1.20
N ALA A 29 -2.46 3.22 -2.40
CA ALA A 29 -2.03 2.48 -3.58
C ALA A 29 -1.10 3.35 -4.42
N SER A 30 -0.36 2.74 -5.33
CA SER A 30 0.64 3.44 -6.13
C SER A 30 0.89 2.69 -7.44
N THR A 31 1.25 3.42 -8.49
CA THR A 31 1.69 2.83 -9.75
C THR A 31 3.19 2.48 -9.74
N ASP A 32 3.93 2.87 -8.69
CA ASP A 32 5.34 2.51 -8.57
C ASP A 32 5.48 1.01 -8.29
N VAL A 33 6.31 0.33 -9.08
CA VAL A 33 6.59 -1.10 -8.93
C VAL A 33 7.11 -1.41 -7.53
N ASN A 34 7.94 -0.53 -6.96
CA ASN A 34 8.53 -0.74 -5.64
C ASN A 34 7.50 -0.69 -4.51
N ASP A 35 6.33 -0.11 -4.77
CA ASP A 35 5.23 -0.03 -3.80
C ASP A 35 4.30 -1.23 -3.86
N ARG A 36 4.53 -2.19 -4.76
CA ARG A 36 3.69 -3.39 -4.88
C ARG A 36 3.84 -4.28 -3.65
N LEU A 37 2.74 -4.89 -3.23
CA LEU A 37 2.70 -5.74 -2.03
C LEU A 37 3.76 -6.84 -2.05
N GLY A 38 3.94 -7.53 -3.19
CA GLY A 38 4.94 -8.58 -3.32
C GLY A 38 6.35 -8.07 -3.06
N GLU A 39 6.68 -6.90 -3.61
CA GLU A 39 8.01 -6.30 -3.41
C GLU A 39 8.20 -5.86 -1.94
N ILE A 40 7.17 -5.32 -1.32
CA ILE A 40 7.20 -4.95 0.10
C ILE A 40 7.45 -6.19 0.98
N LEU A 41 6.76 -7.29 0.70
CA LEU A 41 6.91 -8.53 1.48
C LEU A 41 8.32 -9.13 1.33
N ILE A 42 8.89 -9.08 0.14
CA ILE A 42 10.29 -9.52 -0.08
C ILE A 42 11.24 -8.65 0.72
N LYS A 43 11.07 -7.34 0.65
CA LYS A 43 11.91 -6.39 1.37
C LYS A 43 11.83 -6.60 2.88
N CYS A 44 10.67 -6.99 3.40
CA CYS A 44 10.46 -7.30 4.82
C CYS A 44 10.93 -8.71 5.19
N CYS A 45 11.50 -9.46 4.25
CA CYS A 45 11.96 -10.85 4.46
C CYS A 45 10.82 -11.82 4.83
N LYS A 46 9.58 -11.52 4.38
CA LYS A 46 8.41 -12.36 4.63
C LYS A 46 8.06 -13.26 3.45
N LEU A 47 8.67 -13.02 2.30
CA LEU A 47 8.35 -13.72 1.06
C LEU A 47 9.61 -13.86 0.22
N SER A 48 9.80 -15.05 -0.41
CA SER A 48 10.88 -15.26 -1.36
C SER A 48 10.46 -14.83 -2.77
N ARG A 49 11.44 -14.48 -3.60
CA ARG A 49 11.20 -14.15 -5.00
C ARG A 49 10.53 -15.31 -5.74
N GLU A 50 10.96 -16.52 -5.47
CA GLU A 50 10.43 -17.75 -6.09
C GLU A 50 8.94 -17.94 -5.79
N HIS A 51 8.54 -17.77 -4.52
CA HIS A 51 7.14 -17.89 -4.12
C HIS A 51 6.30 -16.76 -4.71
N LEU A 52 6.85 -15.55 -4.80
CA LEU A 52 6.14 -14.44 -5.43
C LEU A 52 5.85 -14.74 -6.90
N GLU A 53 6.85 -15.21 -7.64
CA GLU A 53 6.68 -15.55 -9.05
C GLU A 53 5.63 -16.65 -9.25
N HIS A 54 5.64 -17.66 -8.38
CA HIS A 54 4.62 -18.71 -8.42
C HIS A 54 3.21 -18.16 -8.20
N ALA A 55 3.04 -17.29 -7.18
CA ALA A 55 1.76 -16.68 -6.89
C ALA A 55 1.28 -15.77 -8.03
N LEU A 56 2.19 -15.04 -8.68
CA LEU A 56 1.85 -14.21 -9.82
C LEU A 56 1.36 -15.05 -11.01
N GLN A 57 1.95 -16.21 -11.24
CA GLN A 57 1.47 -17.13 -12.26
C GLN A 57 0.08 -17.67 -11.95
N LEU A 58 -0.17 -18.01 -10.69
CA LEU A 58 -1.49 -18.44 -10.24
C LEU A 58 -2.53 -17.34 -10.43
N SER A 59 -2.15 -16.09 -10.15
CA SER A 59 -3.02 -14.94 -10.37
C SER A 59 -3.40 -14.79 -11.85
N LYS A 60 -2.45 -14.97 -12.75
CA LYS A 60 -2.70 -14.93 -14.20
C LYS A 60 -3.66 -16.03 -14.63
N ARG A 61 -3.50 -17.25 -14.11
CA ARG A 61 -4.37 -18.39 -14.43
C ARG A 61 -5.80 -18.17 -13.96
N SER A 62 -5.98 -17.42 -12.86
CA SER A 62 -7.31 -17.10 -12.35
C SER A 62 -7.96 -15.93 -13.08
N ALA A 63 -7.31 -15.38 -14.10
CA ALA A 63 -7.76 -14.20 -14.86
C ALA A 63 -8.05 -13.00 -13.94
N GLY A 64 -7.27 -12.86 -12.86
CA GLY A 64 -7.41 -11.76 -11.91
C GLY A 64 -8.57 -11.91 -10.92
N LEU A 65 -9.24 -13.07 -10.90
CA LEU A 65 -10.36 -13.31 -9.98
C LEU A 65 -9.90 -13.40 -8.52
N LYS A 66 -8.66 -13.83 -8.28
CA LYS A 66 -8.09 -13.89 -6.93
C LYS A 66 -6.99 -12.86 -6.77
N LYS A 67 -7.06 -12.10 -5.68
CA LYS A 67 -6.04 -11.12 -5.35
C LYS A 67 -4.76 -11.82 -4.88
N LEU A 68 -3.63 -11.19 -5.15
CA LEU A 68 -2.32 -11.74 -4.82
C LEU A 68 -2.21 -12.10 -3.33
N GLY A 69 -2.66 -11.23 -2.44
CA GLY A 69 -2.58 -11.49 -1.00
C GLY A 69 -3.30 -12.78 -0.59
N ALA A 70 -4.49 -13.01 -1.14
CA ALA A 70 -5.25 -14.22 -0.87
C ALA A 70 -4.51 -15.47 -1.37
N LEU A 71 -3.92 -15.39 -2.57
CA LEU A 71 -3.15 -16.51 -3.13
C LEU A 71 -1.93 -16.83 -2.31
N LEU A 72 -1.22 -15.82 -1.81
CA LEU A 72 -0.04 -16.01 -0.96
C LEU A 72 -0.39 -16.75 0.33
N VAL A 73 -1.51 -16.38 0.95
CA VAL A 73 -1.95 -17.03 2.20
C VAL A 73 -2.47 -18.43 1.92
N GLU A 74 -3.32 -18.62 0.90
CA GLU A 74 -3.89 -19.92 0.55
C GLU A 74 -2.83 -20.95 0.23
N ASN A 75 -1.71 -20.54 -0.38
CA ASN A 75 -0.62 -21.45 -0.74
C ASN A 75 0.44 -21.58 0.36
N GLY A 76 0.22 -20.95 1.51
CA GLY A 76 1.14 -21.05 2.63
C GLY A 76 2.45 -20.31 2.45
N PHE A 77 2.54 -19.40 1.47
CA PHE A 77 3.75 -18.64 1.21
C PHE A 77 3.97 -17.53 2.22
N VAL A 78 2.89 -16.99 2.78
CA VAL A 78 2.93 -16.03 3.89
C VAL A 78 1.82 -16.37 4.87
N THR A 79 2.01 -15.99 6.12
CA THR A 79 0.96 -16.11 7.13
C THR A 79 0.00 -14.91 7.02
N PRO A 80 -1.26 -15.02 7.50
CA PRO A 80 -2.15 -13.86 7.57
C PRO A 80 -1.56 -12.69 8.34
N LYS A 81 -0.82 -12.97 9.42
CA LYS A 81 -0.14 -11.94 10.21
C LYS A 81 0.91 -11.20 9.37
N ASP A 82 1.75 -11.95 8.63
CA ASP A 82 2.78 -11.36 7.79
C ASP A 82 2.18 -10.56 6.65
N LEU A 83 1.08 -11.04 6.05
CA LEU A 83 0.35 -10.29 5.04
C LEU A 83 -0.15 -8.95 5.59
N PHE A 84 -0.72 -8.96 6.79
CA PHE A 84 -1.23 -7.76 7.43
C PHE A 84 -0.11 -6.74 7.68
N ILE A 85 1.05 -7.23 8.17
CA ILE A 85 2.24 -6.38 8.36
C ILE A 85 2.68 -5.78 7.03
N GLY A 86 2.70 -6.58 5.96
CA GLY A 86 3.07 -6.11 4.63
C GLY A 86 2.12 -5.03 4.10
N LEU A 87 0.81 -5.21 4.29
CA LEU A 87 -0.18 -4.21 3.87
C LEU A 87 -0.01 -2.89 4.62
N LYS A 88 0.23 -2.94 5.91
CA LYS A 88 0.50 -1.71 6.70
C LYS A 88 1.79 -1.04 6.26
N THR A 89 2.84 -1.82 6.03
CA THR A 89 4.12 -1.30 5.55
C THR A 89 3.96 -0.64 4.19
N GLN A 90 3.18 -1.25 3.30
CA GLN A 90 2.88 -0.68 1.98
C GLN A 90 2.26 0.72 2.11
N VAL A 91 1.26 0.87 2.96
CA VAL A 91 0.61 2.18 3.19
C VAL A 91 1.62 3.19 3.73
N LYS A 92 2.39 2.79 4.74
CA LYS A 92 3.40 3.68 5.35
C LYS A 92 4.45 4.13 4.34
N ASP A 93 4.95 3.21 3.52
CA ASP A 93 5.97 3.52 2.52
C ASP A 93 5.43 4.45 1.43
N ILE A 94 4.21 4.23 0.97
CA ILE A 94 3.58 5.09 -0.03
C ILE A 94 3.43 6.51 0.53
N ILE A 95 2.90 6.64 1.73
CA ILE A 95 2.70 7.96 2.34
C ILE A 95 4.03 8.63 2.62
N TYR A 96 5.03 7.89 3.14
CA TYR A 96 6.37 8.43 3.35
C TYR A 96 6.92 9.01 2.04
N SER A 97 6.80 8.27 0.93
CA SER A 97 7.32 8.71 -0.36
C SER A 97 6.66 10.00 -0.86
N LEU A 98 5.40 10.25 -0.49
CA LEU A 98 4.71 11.49 -0.86
C LEU A 98 5.33 12.71 -0.17
N PHE A 99 5.87 12.56 1.02
CA PHE A 99 6.57 13.65 1.71
C PHE A 99 7.86 14.04 1.02
N LEU A 100 8.40 13.18 0.15
CA LEU A 100 9.61 13.47 -0.61
C LEU A 100 9.31 14.18 -1.94
N TRP A 101 8.05 14.25 -2.34
CA TRP A 101 7.65 14.96 -3.56
C TRP A 101 7.69 16.47 -3.32
N THR A 102 8.32 17.19 -4.24
CA THR A 102 8.44 18.65 -4.18
C THR A 102 7.42 19.36 -5.04
N ASP A 103 6.82 18.67 -6.00
CA ASP A 103 5.77 19.20 -6.86
C ASP A 103 4.84 18.06 -7.28
N GLY A 104 3.80 18.39 -8.03
CA GLY A 104 2.83 17.43 -8.51
C GLY A 104 1.43 18.02 -8.47
N ASP A 105 0.47 17.26 -8.95
CA ASP A 105 -0.94 17.61 -8.97
C ASP A 105 -1.71 16.72 -8.01
N TYR A 106 -2.82 17.24 -7.49
CA TYR A 106 -3.68 16.45 -6.62
C TYR A 106 -5.14 16.68 -6.96
N ARG A 107 -5.95 15.67 -6.63
CA ARG A 107 -7.40 15.72 -6.79
C ARG A 107 -8.03 14.88 -5.69
N PHE A 108 -9.10 15.40 -5.10
CA PHE A 108 -9.88 14.68 -4.10
C PHE A 108 -11.27 14.40 -4.64
N GLU A 109 -11.72 13.14 -4.51
CA GLU A 109 -13.07 12.72 -4.87
C GLU A 109 -13.74 12.08 -3.65
N GLU A 110 -14.99 12.42 -3.38
CA GLU A 110 -15.74 11.87 -2.24
C GLU A 110 -16.27 10.45 -2.54
N LYS A 111 -15.41 9.59 -3.09
CA LYS A 111 -15.74 8.21 -3.46
C LYS A 111 -14.64 7.28 -3.00
N LEU A 112 -15.04 6.11 -2.49
CA LEU A 112 -14.12 5.00 -2.20
C LEU A 112 -14.45 3.83 -3.13
N PRO A 113 -13.43 3.10 -3.65
CA PRO A 113 -13.67 1.85 -4.33
C PRO A 113 -14.37 0.85 -3.40
N SER A 114 -15.30 0.07 -3.93
CA SER A 114 -16.08 -0.88 -3.14
C SER A 114 -15.26 -2.06 -2.63
N ASP A 115 -14.15 -2.37 -3.30
CA ASP A 115 -13.29 -3.53 -3.01
C ASP A 115 -12.02 -3.16 -2.26
N ILE A 116 -11.95 -1.95 -1.71
CA ILE A 116 -10.76 -1.49 -1.00
C ILE A 116 -10.60 -2.21 0.33
N ILE A 117 -9.36 -2.57 0.64
CA ILE A 117 -8.99 -3.09 1.96
C ILE A 117 -9.05 -1.92 2.95
N GLN A 118 -9.71 -2.14 4.09
CA GLN A 118 -9.80 -1.10 5.12
C GLN A 118 -8.95 -1.52 6.32
N LEU A 119 -7.78 -0.88 6.44
CA LEU A 119 -6.87 -1.06 7.56
C LEU A 119 -7.18 -0.02 8.63
N GLN A 120 -6.77 -0.31 9.86
CA GLN A 120 -6.78 0.70 10.92
C GLN A 120 -5.38 1.27 11.02
N ILE A 121 -5.21 2.50 10.55
CA ILE A 121 -3.93 3.20 10.56
C ILE A 121 -4.00 4.30 11.60
N ASN A 122 -3.14 4.22 12.62
CA ASN A 122 -3.02 5.29 13.61
C ASN A 122 -2.20 6.43 13.00
N ILE A 123 -2.87 7.56 12.71
CA ILE A 123 -2.25 8.69 12.03
C ILE A 123 -1.11 9.27 12.88
N LYS A 124 -1.26 9.34 14.20
CA LYS A 124 -0.22 9.88 15.08
C LYS A 124 1.05 9.04 15.03
N GLU A 125 0.91 7.72 15.09
CA GLU A 125 2.04 6.81 14.94
C GLU A 125 2.69 6.92 13.58
N LEU A 126 1.88 7.01 12.53
CA LEU A 126 2.38 7.15 11.16
C LEU A 126 3.20 8.42 11.00
N ILE A 127 2.69 9.55 11.47
CA ILE A 127 3.39 10.84 11.41
C ILE A 127 4.70 10.77 12.20
N THR A 128 4.68 10.17 13.38
CA THR A 128 5.88 10.01 14.22
C THR A 128 6.93 9.18 13.48
N GLU A 129 6.56 8.06 12.87
CA GLU A 129 7.47 7.23 12.10
C GLU A 129 8.06 7.97 10.90
N ILE A 130 7.23 8.74 10.19
CA ILE A 130 7.67 9.53 9.03
C ILE A 130 8.69 10.57 9.46
N ILE A 131 8.43 11.28 10.55
CA ILE A 131 9.36 12.30 11.08
C ILE A 131 10.69 11.65 11.45
N GLN A 132 10.67 10.50 12.09
CA GLN A 132 11.88 9.76 12.44
C GLN A 132 12.68 9.35 11.22
N ARG A 133 12.02 8.86 10.15
CA ARG A 133 12.69 8.50 8.89
C ARG A 133 13.36 9.72 8.26
N ILE A 134 12.69 10.87 8.24
CA ILE A 134 13.23 12.11 7.70
C ILE A 134 14.47 12.54 8.49
N LYS A 135 14.41 12.47 9.82
CA LYS A 135 15.56 12.83 10.68
C LYS A 135 16.76 11.90 10.47
N GLN A 136 16.52 10.61 10.25
CA GLN A 136 17.59 9.65 10.03
C GLN A 136 18.31 9.87 8.70
N GLN A 137 17.65 10.48 7.73
CA GLN A 137 18.22 10.74 6.41
C GLN A 137 18.87 12.12 6.30
N ALA A 138 18.70 12.95 7.32
CA ALA A 138 19.25 14.30 7.31
C ALA A 138 20.76 14.31 7.65
#